data_1509eff75f1407236868c91e4b13dc51
#
_entry.id   1509eff75f1407236868c91e4b13dc51
#
_cell.length_a   1.000
_cell.length_b   1.000
_cell.length_c   1.000
_cell.angle_alpha   90.00
_cell.angle_beta   90.00
_cell.angle_gamma   90.00
#
_symmetry.space_group_name_H-M   'P 1'
#
loop_
_entity.id
_entity.type
_entity.pdbx_description
1 polymer ?
#
loop_
_entity_poly.entity_id
_entity_poly.type
_entity_poly.pdbx_seq_one_letter_code
_entity_poly.pdbx_strand_id
1 'polypeptide(L)'
;MKLLNKKLMLLMMGIIIMLLALLTGKVQAASQEFGLQEYRKPVGSTQYGYKVSDKYVWKIVTYSGSAINYDRTLYCLKAEQGFYTSEPGVFKETYNLSYDFMNKNSMSPLPVPSQYYNQIVWILNHSYIPSASTASTDKTTLLQNAGITGTSELTDDDIDVVQQLAIWYFTNYDDSTYHKDMVGEASFQTVLQSTKTSGGTSAYQAIEGINQTRYDQMDKLFVYLVENAKKATASSNSTSSPIAMGNTTPTVEVSGSNYIVGPFKIDKNNDTPYTINFSITDQSGKSLAGKYTLLDSNKSQTSQTLAQLVGSNFYLRIPISTVNSENITSLRFSMNGNYTITTATYWTKSGDSTVQPIVELGRTPKAFSGNKEVTFPKEGSYNLKLIKVEQGNTTNKLQGATFRITSPNGTVTETTSSNGEINVGPITINTPGTDTITIEETQAPDGYEKVITAPINVQVTKTLSSNTYTMSNAVITNTQTGSSISVSGSTITVTVENKLIPKDSEYNLKLVKVEQGNTSKKLQGAEFRINSPTGEVTQTTNASGEINIGPIAVTATGTDTITIEETKAPDGYEKNNNSTNNSTSNKSIRE
;
A
#
# COMPACT_ATOMS: atom_id res chain seq x y z
N MET A 1 -31.42 -44.89 2.09
CA MET A 1 -30.85 -44.64 3.42
C MET A 1 -29.93 -45.73 3.96
N LYS A 2 -30.27 -47.04 3.88
CA LYS A 2 -29.41 -48.15 4.39
C LYS A 2 -28.07 -48.33 3.66
N LEU A 3 -27.94 -47.96 2.39
CA LEU A 3 -26.68 -48.09 1.62
C LEU A 3 -25.67 -46.99 1.87
N LEU A 4 -26.16 -45.77 2.24
CA LEU A 4 -25.32 -44.61 2.55
C LEU A 4 -24.59 -44.80 3.88
N ASN A 5 -25.27 -45.41 4.86
CA ASN A 5 -24.68 -45.68 6.17
C ASN A 5 -23.58 -46.77 6.11
N LYS A 6 -23.68 -47.75 5.19
CA LYS A 6 -22.64 -48.77 5.06
C LYS A 6 -21.34 -48.24 4.45
N LYS A 7 -21.44 -47.31 3.49
CA LYS A 7 -20.25 -46.66 2.89
C LYS A 7 -19.58 -45.67 3.88
N LEU A 8 -20.38 -44.96 4.67
CA LEU A 8 -19.86 -44.03 5.70
C LEU A 8 -19.20 -44.83 6.85
N MET A 9 -19.77 -45.97 7.23
CA MET A 9 -19.19 -46.84 8.25
C MET A 9 -17.89 -47.54 7.78
N LEU A 10 -17.78 -47.90 6.51
CA LEU A 10 -16.55 -48.42 5.92
C LEU A 10 -15.46 -47.33 5.81
N LEU A 11 -15.85 -46.08 5.48
CA LEU A 11 -14.93 -44.94 5.43
C LEU A 11 -14.41 -44.61 6.83
N MET A 12 -15.28 -44.59 7.84
CA MET A 12 -14.88 -44.38 9.23
C MET A 12 -14.03 -45.51 9.80
N MET A 13 -14.31 -46.75 9.46
CA MET A 13 -13.44 -47.90 9.81
C MET A 13 -12.08 -47.80 9.13
N GLY A 14 -12.02 -47.37 7.87
CA GLY A 14 -10.75 -47.13 7.16
C GLY A 14 -9.92 -46.04 7.82
N ILE A 15 -10.54 -44.94 8.24
CA ILE A 15 -9.88 -43.83 8.95
C ILE A 15 -9.41 -44.28 10.36
N ILE A 16 -10.20 -45.07 11.07
CA ILE A 16 -9.82 -45.62 12.39
C ILE A 16 -8.67 -46.62 12.26
N ILE A 17 -8.65 -47.47 11.25
CA ILE A 17 -7.53 -48.36 10.98
C ILE A 17 -6.27 -47.61 10.58
N MET A 18 -6.39 -46.52 9.82
CA MET A 18 -5.28 -45.64 9.47
C MET A 18 -4.75 -44.87 10.70
N LEU A 19 -5.63 -44.39 11.57
CA LEU A 19 -5.24 -43.77 12.85
C LEU A 19 -4.62 -44.79 13.83
N LEU A 20 -5.13 -46.02 13.91
CA LEU A 20 -4.50 -47.07 14.71
C LEU A 20 -3.15 -47.50 14.16
N ALA A 21 -2.98 -47.55 12.84
CA ALA A 21 -1.68 -47.81 12.22
C ALA A 21 -0.67 -46.65 12.49
N LEU A 22 -1.16 -45.42 12.60
CA LEU A 22 -0.35 -44.27 13.01
C LEU A 22 -0.05 -44.25 14.52
N LEU A 23 -0.91 -44.86 15.36
CA LEU A 23 -0.73 -44.91 16.82
C LEU A 23 0.03 -46.14 17.31
N THR A 24 0.12 -47.24 16.50
CA THR A 24 0.87 -48.45 16.83
C THR A 24 2.19 -48.59 16.08
N GLY A 25 2.49 -47.61 15.21
CA GLY A 25 3.81 -47.49 14.63
C GLY A 25 4.80 -47.12 15.72
N LYS A 26 5.29 -48.08 16.50
CA LYS A 26 6.65 -48.00 17.02
C LYS A 26 7.49 -47.77 15.77
N VAL A 27 7.91 -46.49 15.60
CA VAL A 27 9.01 -46.20 14.67
C VAL A 27 10.19 -47.01 15.24
N GLN A 28 10.33 -48.23 14.75
CA GLN A 28 11.53 -48.99 14.96
C GLN A 28 12.58 -48.17 14.25
N ALA A 29 13.47 -47.54 15.04
CA ALA A 29 14.57 -46.78 14.50
C ALA A 29 15.28 -47.69 13.51
N ALA A 30 15.17 -47.38 12.24
CA ALA A 30 15.81 -48.16 11.19
C ALA A 30 17.31 -48.00 11.43
N SER A 31 17.99 -49.15 11.62
CA SER A 31 19.46 -49.16 11.60
C SER A 31 19.87 -48.68 10.21
N GLN A 32 20.67 -47.63 10.15
CA GLN A 32 21.23 -47.15 8.90
C GLN A 32 22.67 -47.60 8.80
N GLU A 33 23.03 -48.17 7.67
CA GLU A 33 24.40 -48.53 7.39
C GLU A 33 25.11 -47.34 6.78
N PHE A 34 26.26 -46.98 7.38
CA PHE A 34 27.17 -45.96 6.87
C PHE A 34 28.43 -46.64 6.37
N GLY A 35 29.01 -46.11 5.31
CA GLY A 35 30.30 -46.52 4.81
C GLY A 35 31.34 -45.43 5.05
N LEU A 36 32.53 -45.82 5.33
CA LEU A 36 33.71 -44.93 5.28
C LEU A 36 34.36 -45.14 3.92
N GLN A 37 34.40 -44.12 3.11
CA GLN A 37 35.18 -44.13 1.89
C GLN A 37 36.48 -43.36 2.08
N GLU A 38 37.56 -44.07 1.83
CA GLU A 38 38.89 -43.53 1.78
C GLU A 38 39.03 -42.66 0.53
N TYR A 39 39.33 -41.37 0.71
CA TYR A 39 39.61 -40.48 -0.40
C TYR A 39 41.13 -40.33 -0.57
N ARG A 40 41.69 -41.08 -1.52
CA ARG A 40 43.11 -40.90 -1.90
C ARG A 40 43.24 -39.66 -2.75
N LYS A 41 43.85 -38.57 -2.23
CA LYS A 41 44.34 -37.53 -3.13
C LYS A 41 45.65 -38.03 -3.75
N PRO A 42 45.87 -37.88 -5.07
CA PRO A 42 47.10 -38.26 -5.71
C PRO A 42 48.28 -37.55 -5.06
N VAL A 43 49.24 -38.32 -4.56
CA VAL A 43 50.53 -37.84 -4.10
C VAL A 43 51.19 -37.17 -5.33
N GLY A 44 51.47 -35.84 -5.24
CA GLY A 44 52.27 -35.15 -6.24
C GLY A 44 51.58 -34.06 -7.08
N SER A 45 50.31 -33.71 -6.86
CA SER A 45 49.80 -32.47 -7.42
C SER A 45 50.33 -31.27 -6.63
N THR A 46 51.37 -30.66 -7.12
CA THR A 46 52.03 -29.47 -6.57
C THR A 46 51.13 -28.23 -6.48
N GLN A 47 49.90 -28.35 -6.83
CA GLN A 47 49.00 -27.22 -6.91
C GLN A 47 48.30 -26.85 -5.59
N TYR A 48 48.20 -27.73 -4.63
CA TYR A 48 47.52 -27.44 -3.37
C TYR A 48 48.11 -28.15 -2.20
N GLY A 49 49.37 -28.01 -1.91
CA GLY A 49 50.05 -28.22 -0.64
C GLY A 49 49.61 -29.31 0.32
N TYR A 50 48.71 -30.18 -0.04
CA TYR A 50 48.44 -31.40 0.71
C TYR A 50 49.56 -32.40 0.46
N LYS A 51 50.64 -32.25 1.22
CA LYS A 51 51.62 -33.32 1.35
C LYS A 51 51.01 -34.34 2.30
N VAL A 52 49.98 -35.01 1.87
CA VAL A 52 49.49 -36.19 2.56
C VAL A 52 50.37 -37.33 2.09
N SER A 53 51.50 -37.50 2.74
CA SER A 53 52.21 -38.74 2.68
C SER A 53 51.31 -39.81 3.29
N ASP A 54 50.74 -40.67 2.47
CA ASP A 54 50.01 -41.87 2.84
C ASP A 54 48.80 -41.76 3.77
N LYS A 55 48.19 -40.59 3.90
CA LYS A 55 47.01 -40.38 4.74
C LYS A 55 45.82 -39.85 3.96
N TYR A 56 44.65 -40.28 4.37
CA TYR A 56 43.41 -40.20 3.68
C TYR A 56 42.45 -39.25 4.40
N VAL A 57 41.74 -38.42 3.67
CA VAL A 57 40.57 -37.71 4.22
C VAL A 57 39.40 -38.68 4.17
N TRP A 58 38.92 -39.08 5.31
CA TRP A 58 37.78 -39.97 5.41
C TRP A 58 36.50 -39.18 5.17
N LYS A 59 35.69 -39.60 4.19
CA LYS A 59 34.32 -39.15 4.02
C LYS A 59 33.38 -40.27 4.43
N ILE A 60 32.44 -39.91 5.31
CA ILE A 60 31.40 -40.82 5.73
C ILE A 60 30.29 -40.76 4.64
N VAL A 61 29.90 -41.87 4.10
CA VAL A 61 28.91 -42.02 3.04
C VAL A 61 27.75 -42.87 3.50
N THR A 62 26.59 -42.70 2.91
CA THR A 62 25.43 -43.54 3.17
C THR A 62 25.20 -44.50 2.00
N TYR A 63 24.73 -45.69 2.31
CA TYR A 63 24.36 -46.68 1.30
C TYR A 63 22.85 -46.74 1.13
N SER A 64 22.41 -46.82 -0.13
CA SER A 64 21.07 -47.20 -0.50
C SER A 64 21.16 -48.42 -1.40
N GLY A 65 21.04 -49.60 -0.83
CA GLY A 65 21.38 -50.85 -1.50
C GLY A 65 22.86 -50.95 -1.81
N SER A 66 23.24 -51.12 -3.07
CA SER A 66 24.65 -51.13 -3.52
C SER A 66 25.15 -49.75 -3.95
N ALA A 67 24.32 -48.72 -3.95
CA ALA A 67 24.68 -47.38 -4.37
C ALA A 67 25.25 -46.60 -3.19
N ILE A 68 26.41 -45.95 -3.38
CA ILE A 68 27.01 -45.04 -2.42
C ILE A 68 26.36 -43.68 -2.59
N ASN A 69 25.78 -43.17 -1.52
CA ASN A 69 25.17 -41.85 -1.51
C ASN A 69 26.13 -40.86 -0.87
N TYR A 70 26.66 -39.93 -1.68
CA TYR A 70 27.55 -38.86 -1.26
C TYR A 70 26.79 -37.62 -0.84
N ASP A 71 25.47 -37.65 -0.83
CA ASP A 71 24.60 -36.47 -0.64
C ASP A 71 24.53 -35.98 0.82
N ARG A 72 25.28 -36.63 1.71
CA ARG A 72 25.23 -36.30 3.14
C ARG A 72 26.60 -35.97 3.67
N THR A 73 26.73 -34.80 4.32
CA THR A 73 27.91 -34.44 5.05
C THR A 73 27.74 -34.92 6.48
N LEU A 74 28.68 -35.78 6.91
CA LEU A 74 28.72 -36.35 8.24
C LEU A 74 29.94 -35.84 8.97
N TYR A 75 29.73 -35.34 10.18
CA TYR A 75 30.81 -34.82 11.00
C TYR A 75 31.05 -35.71 12.21
N CYS A 76 32.33 -35.88 12.53
CA CYS A 76 32.76 -36.52 13.77
C CYS A 76 32.53 -35.59 14.97
N LEU A 77 32.03 -36.13 16.07
CA LEU A 77 31.81 -35.32 17.27
C LEU A 77 32.92 -35.43 18.32
N LYS A 78 33.76 -36.45 18.25
CA LYS A 78 34.92 -36.59 19.12
C LYS A 78 36.18 -36.82 18.33
N ALA A 79 37.16 -35.97 18.51
CA ALA A 79 38.40 -35.96 17.72
C ALA A 79 39.24 -37.25 17.87
N GLU A 80 39.05 -38.00 18.94
CA GLU A 80 39.92 -39.11 19.29
C GLU A 80 39.27 -40.49 19.23
N GLN A 81 37.95 -40.54 19.09
CA GLN A 81 37.30 -41.84 19.01
C GLN A 81 37.39 -42.38 17.60
N GLY A 82 37.82 -43.62 17.51
CA GLY A 82 37.89 -44.36 16.23
C GLY A 82 36.51 -44.79 15.75
N PHE A 83 36.35 -44.94 14.44
CA PHE A 83 35.16 -45.51 13.87
C PHE A 83 35.08 -47.02 14.20
N TYR A 84 33.87 -47.49 14.46
CA TYR A 84 33.60 -48.93 14.54
C TYR A 84 33.63 -49.51 13.15
N THR A 85 34.58 -50.38 12.88
CA THR A 85 34.64 -51.17 11.66
C THR A 85 34.31 -52.64 11.99
N SER A 86 33.40 -53.23 11.26
CA SER A 86 32.95 -54.62 11.50
C SER A 86 34.02 -55.70 11.24
N GLU A 87 35.17 -55.30 10.66
CA GLU A 87 36.29 -56.22 10.39
C GLU A 87 37.61 -55.50 10.70
N PRO A 88 38.27 -55.84 11.80
CA PRO A 88 39.60 -55.32 12.09
C PRO A 88 40.63 -55.91 11.13
N GLY A 89 41.39 -55.09 10.44
CA GLY A 89 42.62 -55.46 9.77
C GLY A 89 42.58 -55.62 8.24
N VAL A 90 41.46 -55.44 7.56
CA VAL A 90 41.41 -55.47 6.11
C VAL A 90 40.99 -54.09 5.59
N PHE A 91 41.93 -53.33 5.03
CA PHE A 91 41.66 -52.08 4.35
C PHE A 91 40.97 -52.39 3.01
N LYS A 92 39.65 -52.32 3.04
CA LYS A 92 38.85 -52.23 1.81
C LYS A 92 38.62 -50.76 1.51
N GLU A 93 38.38 -50.44 0.24
CA GLU A 93 38.08 -49.06 -0.17
C GLU A 93 36.83 -48.51 0.49
N THR A 94 36.04 -49.35 1.15
CA THR A 94 34.78 -48.97 1.83
C THR A 94 34.55 -49.88 3.03
N TYR A 95 34.28 -49.27 4.20
CA TYR A 95 33.91 -49.98 5.43
C TYR A 95 32.46 -49.77 5.76
N ASN A 96 31.75 -50.80 6.14
CA ASN A 96 30.38 -50.69 6.62
C ASN A 96 30.37 -50.34 8.11
N LEU A 97 29.70 -49.25 8.46
CA LEU A 97 29.46 -48.84 9.82
C LEU A 97 28.01 -49.04 10.18
N SER A 98 27.71 -49.70 11.27
CA SER A 98 26.36 -49.87 11.79
C SER A 98 26.17 -48.97 13.02
N TYR A 99 25.26 -48.00 12.94
CA TYR A 99 24.93 -47.11 14.02
C TYR A 99 23.44 -47.15 14.33
N ASP A 100 23.09 -46.97 15.58
CA ASP A 100 21.72 -46.85 16.01
C ASP A 100 21.27 -45.39 15.85
N PHE A 101 20.07 -45.24 15.36
CA PHE A 101 19.47 -43.91 15.22
C PHE A 101 19.05 -43.36 16.58
N MET A 102 19.44 -42.12 16.89
CA MET A 102 18.93 -41.38 18.05
C MET A 102 18.05 -40.23 17.58
N ASN A 103 16.82 -40.18 18.08
CA ASN A 103 15.90 -39.13 17.72
C ASN A 103 16.44 -37.77 18.18
N LYS A 104 16.46 -36.81 17.27
CA LYS A 104 16.89 -35.43 17.50
C LYS A 104 16.20 -34.72 18.66
N ASN A 105 14.98 -35.14 19.04
CA ASN A 105 14.20 -34.56 20.13
C ASN A 105 14.53 -35.18 21.50
N SER A 106 15.27 -36.27 21.53
CA SER A 106 15.73 -36.92 22.75
C SER A 106 17.25 -36.81 22.90
N MET A 107 17.77 -35.60 22.73
CA MET A 107 19.19 -35.30 22.79
C MET A 107 19.76 -35.34 24.21
N SER A 108 19.36 -36.31 25.01
CA SER A 108 20.01 -36.66 26.27
C SER A 108 20.40 -38.12 26.20
N PRO A 109 21.64 -38.47 26.32
CA PRO A 109 22.80 -37.57 26.43
C PRO A 109 23.55 -37.44 25.11
N LEU A 110 23.61 -36.21 24.56
CA LEU A 110 24.67 -35.89 23.64
C LEU A 110 26.01 -36.20 24.31
N PRO A 111 27.02 -36.74 23.63
CA PRO A 111 28.39 -36.74 24.12
C PRO A 111 29.01 -35.35 24.02
N VAL A 112 28.18 -34.32 24.03
CA VAL A 112 28.56 -32.91 24.12
C VAL A 112 27.81 -32.30 25.30
N PRO A 113 28.42 -31.44 26.07
CA PRO A 113 27.76 -30.68 27.09
C PRO A 113 26.56 -29.96 26.48
N SER A 114 25.37 -30.06 27.13
CA SER A 114 24.12 -29.46 26.63
C SER A 114 24.24 -27.96 26.38
N GLN A 115 25.17 -27.29 27.06
CA GLN A 115 25.45 -25.88 26.86
C GLN A 115 25.98 -25.53 25.46
N TYR A 116 26.63 -26.47 24.76
CA TYR A 116 27.17 -26.25 23.42
C TYR A 116 26.25 -26.70 22.29
N TYR A 117 25.08 -27.22 22.64
CA TYR A 117 24.11 -27.69 21.65
C TYR A 117 23.75 -26.64 20.62
N ASN A 118 23.38 -25.43 21.06
CA ASN A 118 22.97 -24.35 20.17
C ASN A 118 24.11 -23.91 19.24
N GLN A 119 25.34 -23.93 19.71
CA GLN A 119 26.54 -23.59 18.94
C GLN A 119 26.77 -24.57 17.80
N ILE A 120 26.67 -25.87 18.11
CA ILE A 120 26.84 -26.93 17.10
C ILE A 120 25.75 -26.85 16.07
N VAL A 121 24.49 -26.73 16.49
CA VAL A 121 23.36 -26.59 15.55
C VAL A 121 23.49 -25.32 14.70
N TRP A 122 24.00 -24.23 15.28
CA TRP A 122 24.26 -23.01 14.51
C TRP A 122 25.30 -23.25 13.42
N ILE A 123 26.45 -23.90 13.74
CA ILE A 123 27.49 -24.25 12.75
C ILE A 123 26.89 -25.13 11.65
N LEU A 124 26.13 -26.16 12.03
CA LEU A 124 25.50 -27.05 11.09
C LEU A 124 24.51 -26.33 10.16
N ASN A 125 23.75 -25.37 10.69
CA ASN A 125 22.83 -24.54 9.91
C ASN A 125 23.55 -23.64 8.90
N HIS A 126 24.77 -23.22 9.20
CA HIS A 126 25.57 -22.32 8.36
C HIS A 126 26.68 -23.05 7.60
N SER A 127 26.70 -24.37 7.66
CA SER A 127 27.67 -25.19 6.93
C SER A 127 27.33 -25.33 5.46
N TYR A 128 28.35 -25.32 4.62
CA TYR A 128 28.24 -25.64 3.20
C TYR A 128 28.21 -27.16 3.00
N ILE A 129 27.25 -27.63 2.19
CA ILE A 129 27.12 -29.02 1.78
C ILE A 129 27.28 -29.10 0.26
N PRO A 130 28.37 -29.64 -0.27
CA PRO A 130 28.67 -29.64 -1.71
C PRO A 130 27.62 -30.30 -2.60
N SER A 131 26.96 -31.32 -2.07
CA SER A 131 25.95 -32.12 -2.79
C SER A 131 24.54 -31.54 -2.74
N ALA A 132 24.30 -30.48 -1.94
CA ALA A 132 22.96 -29.87 -1.86
C ALA A 132 22.59 -29.18 -3.18
N SER A 133 21.30 -29.18 -3.51
CA SER A 133 20.78 -28.48 -4.69
C SER A 133 21.08 -26.98 -4.71
N THR A 134 21.38 -26.40 -3.56
CA THR A 134 21.74 -25.00 -3.36
C THR A 134 23.24 -24.78 -3.14
N ALA A 135 24.06 -25.77 -3.41
CA ALA A 135 25.47 -25.82 -3.03
C ALA A 135 26.29 -24.59 -3.44
N SER A 136 26.13 -24.11 -4.68
CA SER A 136 26.89 -22.95 -5.15
C SER A 136 26.48 -21.65 -4.43
N THR A 137 25.19 -21.47 -4.17
CA THR A 137 24.65 -20.30 -3.44
C THR A 137 25.08 -20.37 -1.98
N ASP A 138 24.97 -21.54 -1.36
CA ASP A 138 25.38 -21.76 0.03
C ASP A 138 26.86 -21.46 0.23
N LYS A 139 27.73 -21.94 -0.68
CA LYS A 139 29.17 -21.67 -0.65
C LYS A 139 29.45 -20.17 -0.75
N THR A 140 28.86 -19.51 -1.74
CA THR A 140 29.06 -18.07 -1.96
C THR A 140 28.62 -17.27 -0.74
N THR A 141 27.44 -17.58 -0.20
CA THR A 141 26.89 -16.91 0.98
C THR A 141 27.76 -17.12 2.21
N LEU A 142 28.21 -18.35 2.44
CA LEU A 142 29.10 -18.68 3.56
C LEU A 142 30.40 -17.88 3.50
N LEU A 143 31.06 -17.86 2.34
CA LEU A 143 32.32 -17.17 2.15
C LEU A 143 32.17 -15.65 2.26
N GLN A 144 31.12 -15.08 1.71
CA GLN A 144 30.83 -13.64 1.84
C GLN A 144 30.58 -13.25 3.30
N ASN A 145 29.84 -14.05 4.03
CA ASN A 145 29.57 -13.83 5.46
C ASN A 145 30.83 -13.93 6.30
N ALA A 146 31.78 -14.77 5.91
CA ALA A 146 33.09 -14.88 6.54
C ALA A 146 34.07 -13.75 6.12
N GLY A 147 33.64 -12.78 5.33
CA GLY A 147 34.46 -11.67 4.84
C GLY A 147 35.49 -12.10 3.78
N ILE A 148 35.27 -13.23 3.12
CA ILE A 148 36.05 -13.72 1.99
C ILE A 148 35.39 -13.19 0.71
N THR A 149 35.87 -12.03 0.25
CA THR A 149 35.34 -11.35 -0.95
C THR A 149 36.34 -11.53 -2.10
N GLY A 150 35.79 -11.58 -3.32
CA GLY A 150 36.59 -11.82 -4.52
C GLY A 150 36.79 -13.31 -4.82
N THR A 151 37.89 -13.66 -5.46
CA THR A 151 38.19 -15.06 -5.80
C THR A 151 38.63 -15.84 -4.56
N SER A 152 37.88 -16.85 -4.18
CA SER A 152 38.23 -17.74 -3.11
C SER A 152 39.17 -18.86 -3.61
N GLU A 153 40.23 -19.11 -2.87
CA GLU A 153 41.13 -20.24 -3.10
C GLU A 153 40.66 -21.51 -2.36
N LEU A 154 39.61 -21.43 -1.53
CA LEU A 154 39.11 -22.56 -0.77
C LEU A 154 38.43 -23.58 -1.67
N THR A 155 38.93 -24.83 -1.55
CA THR A 155 38.25 -26.00 -2.11
C THR A 155 37.07 -26.42 -1.22
N ASP A 156 36.23 -27.31 -1.70
CA ASP A 156 35.13 -27.88 -0.90
C ASP A 156 35.71 -28.68 0.29
N ASP A 157 36.85 -29.35 0.09
CA ASP A 157 37.53 -30.09 1.17
C ASP A 157 38.08 -29.16 2.26
N ASP A 158 38.57 -27.98 1.90
CA ASP A 158 39.01 -27.00 2.90
C ASP A 158 37.88 -26.53 3.78
N ILE A 159 36.74 -26.21 3.15
CA ILE A 159 35.55 -25.79 3.85
C ILE A 159 35.05 -26.90 4.78
N ASP A 160 35.03 -28.12 4.32
CA ASP A 160 34.63 -29.29 5.11
C ASP A 160 35.54 -29.49 6.33
N VAL A 161 36.85 -29.39 6.14
CA VAL A 161 37.83 -29.46 7.24
C VAL A 161 37.60 -28.33 8.26
N VAL A 162 37.41 -27.11 7.79
CA VAL A 162 37.16 -25.96 8.69
C VAL A 162 35.84 -26.15 9.47
N GLN A 163 34.80 -26.63 8.82
CA GLN A 163 33.53 -26.93 9.47
C GLN A 163 33.67 -28.03 10.52
N GLN A 164 34.41 -29.09 10.21
CA GLN A 164 34.71 -30.16 11.16
C GLN A 164 35.46 -29.64 12.38
N LEU A 165 36.47 -28.79 12.18
CA LEU A 165 37.26 -28.21 13.27
C LEU A 165 36.42 -27.25 14.12
N ALA A 166 35.52 -26.48 13.51
CA ALA A 166 34.61 -25.62 14.25
C ALA A 166 33.63 -26.43 15.13
N ILE A 167 33.15 -27.60 14.66
CA ILE A 167 32.37 -28.51 15.47
C ILE A 167 33.19 -29.06 16.63
N TRP A 168 34.39 -29.53 16.36
CA TRP A 168 35.30 -30.04 17.42
C TRP A 168 35.65 -28.98 18.46
N TYR A 169 35.77 -27.73 18.10
CA TYR A 169 35.95 -26.64 19.05
C TYR A 169 34.93 -26.67 20.19
N PHE A 170 33.67 -26.93 19.89
CA PHE A 170 32.60 -27.00 20.90
C PHE A 170 32.45 -28.40 21.50
N THR A 171 32.61 -29.46 20.72
CA THR A 171 32.34 -30.81 21.18
C THR A 171 33.45 -31.38 22.09
N ASN A 172 34.66 -30.83 22.01
CA ASN A 172 35.79 -31.28 22.81
C ASN A 172 36.27 -30.20 23.82
N TYR A 173 35.47 -29.18 24.03
CA TYR A 173 35.80 -28.03 24.89
C TYR A 173 36.12 -28.39 26.33
N ASP A 174 35.47 -29.41 26.93
CA ASP A 174 35.62 -29.82 28.31
C ASP A 174 36.54 -31.06 28.48
N ASP A 175 37.14 -31.53 27.42
CA ASP A 175 38.01 -32.70 27.49
C ASP A 175 39.39 -32.30 28.03
N SER A 176 39.55 -32.41 29.35
CA SER A 176 40.79 -32.05 30.04
C SER A 176 41.99 -32.90 29.66
N THR A 177 41.75 -34.03 28.97
CA THR A 177 42.84 -34.97 28.56
C THR A 177 43.44 -34.52 27.25
N TYR A 178 42.65 -33.96 26.35
CA TYR A 178 43.05 -33.80 24.98
C TYR A 178 42.97 -32.35 24.45
N HIS A 179 42.21 -31.45 25.12
CA HIS A 179 41.88 -30.15 24.55
C HIS A 179 42.02 -28.95 25.51
N LYS A 180 42.94 -29.02 26.46
CA LYS A 180 43.24 -27.89 27.36
C LYS A 180 43.50 -26.58 26.63
N ASP A 181 44.03 -26.68 25.42
CA ASP A 181 44.47 -25.54 24.62
C ASP A 181 43.35 -24.96 23.73
N MET A 182 42.19 -25.62 23.67
CA MET A 182 41.00 -25.10 22.94
C MET A 182 40.19 -24.10 23.76
N VAL A 183 40.51 -23.96 25.05
CA VAL A 183 39.74 -23.12 25.97
C VAL A 183 40.18 -21.65 25.79
N GLY A 184 39.29 -20.81 25.26
CA GLY A 184 39.40 -19.36 25.34
C GLY A 184 39.60 -18.60 24.05
N GLU A 185 40.28 -19.10 23.06
CA GLU A 185 40.53 -18.37 21.81
C GLU A 185 40.02 -19.14 20.59
N ALA A 186 39.16 -18.47 19.78
CA ALA A 186 38.76 -18.97 18.49
C ALA A 186 39.86 -18.71 17.47
N SER A 187 40.94 -19.43 17.56
CA SER A 187 42.01 -19.38 16.57
C SER A 187 42.07 -20.70 15.83
N PHE A 188 42.04 -20.64 14.52
CA PHE A 188 42.18 -21.79 13.65
C PHE A 188 43.50 -22.51 13.92
N GLN A 189 44.58 -21.76 14.16
CA GLN A 189 45.89 -22.31 14.45
C GLN A 189 45.91 -23.08 15.79
N THR A 190 45.25 -22.56 16.83
CA THR A 190 45.20 -23.20 18.16
C THR A 190 44.45 -24.53 18.07
N VAL A 191 43.25 -24.52 17.45
CA VAL A 191 42.46 -25.75 17.25
C VAL A 191 43.21 -26.76 16.40
N LEU A 192 43.89 -26.30 15.37
CA LEU A 192 44.70 -27.14 14.50
C LEU A 192 45.88 -27.79 15.25
N GLN A 193 46.56 -27.02 16.09
CA GLN A 193 47.67 -27.53 16.91
C GLN A 193 47.17 -28.54 17.94
N SER A 194 46.07 -28.25 18.62
CA SER A 194 45.46 -29.17 19.58
C SER A 194 45.09 -30.50 18.92
N THR A 195 44.47 -30.43 17.74
CA THR A 195 44.13 -31.62 16.96
C THR A 195 45.33 -32.44 16.57
N LYS A 196 46.48 -31.80 16.37
CA LYS A 196 47.74 -32.48 16.07
C LYS A 196 48.29 -33.24 17.27
N THR A 197 48.26 -32.65 18.47
CA THR A 197 48.78 -33.27 19.68
C THR A 197 47.96 -34.45 20.16
N SER A 198 46.67 -34.46 19.86
CA SER A 198 45.74 -35.50 20.28
C SER A 198 45.66 -36.70 19.32
N GLY A 199 46.57 -36.84 18.39
CA GLY A 199 46.53 -37.94 17.42
C GLY A 199 45.74 -37.62 16.16
N GLY A 200 45.06 -36.50 16.12
CA GLY A 200 44.33 -35.98 14.95
C GLY A 200 45.23 -35.45 13.83
N THR A 201 46.30 -36.18 13.55
CA THR A 201 47.32 -35.80 12.56
C THR A 201 46.78 -35.52 11.16
N SER A 202 45.59 -36.01 10.83
CA SER A 202 45.00 -35.86 9.51
C SER A 202 44.51 -34.44 9.20
N ALA A 203 43.89 -33.72 10.14
CA ALA A 203 43.43 -32.35 9.89
C ALA A 203 44.63 -31.38 9.75
N TYR A 204 45.62 -31.49 10.61
CA TYR A 204 46.85 -30.69 10.53
C TYR A 204 47.64 -30.95 9.25
N GLN A 205 47.78 -32.24 8.86
CA GLN A 205 48.50 -32.60 7.64
C GLN A 205 47.77 -32.19 6.36
N ALA A 206 46.48 -32.10 6.42
CA ALA A 206 45.68 -31.61 5.31
C ALA A 206 45.94 -30.13 4.98
N ILE A 207 46.43 -29.36 5.98
CA ILE A 207 46.65 -27.90 5.86
C ILE A 207 48.13 -27.57 5.71
N GLU A 208 49.00 -28.49 6.09
CA GLU A 208 50.45 -28.28 5.95
C GLU A 208 50.85 -28.12 4.48
N GLY A 209 51.47 -26.98 4.16
CA GLY A 209 51.95 -26.69 2.81
C GLY A 209 50.95 -25.92 1.92
N ILE A 210 49.85 -25.44 2.44
CA ILE A 210 49.00 -24.46 1.71
C ILE A 210 49.68 -23.10 1.70
N ASN A 211 49.30 -22.26 0.70
CA ASN A 211 49.80 -20.91 0.67
C ASN A 211 49.11 -20.03 1.74
N GLN A 212 49.71 -18.88 2.06
CA GLN A 212 49.24 -18.00 3.12
C GLN A 212 47.81 -17.48 2.85
N THR A 213 47.49 -17.11 1.61
CA THR A 213 46.17 -16.61 1.25
C THR A 213 45.06 -17.63 1.54
N ARG A 214 45.30 -18.88 1.17
CA ARG A 214 44.34 -19.97 1.42
C ARG A 214 44.22 -20.25 2.91
N TYR A 215 45.35 -20.23 3.65
CA TYR A 215 45.36 -20.37 5.11
C TYR A 215 44.55 -19.24 5.78
N ASP A 216 44.78 -17.99 5.40
CA ASP A 216 44.08 -16.83 5.95
C ASP A 216 42.57 -16.88 5.63
N GLN A 217 42.17 -17.43 4.49
CA GLN A 217 40.79 -17.66 4.18
C GLN A 217 40.15 -18.77 5.03
N MET A 218 40.90 -19.85 5.30
CA MET A 218 40.46 -20.90 6.23
C MET A 218 40.29 -20.36 7.64
N ASP A 219 41.22 -19.56 8.12
CA ASP A 219 41.16 -18.93 9.44
C ASP A 219 39.96 -17.99 9.56
N LYS A 220 39.73 -17.11 8.56
CA LYS A 220 38.55 -16.25 8.52
C LYS A 220 37.26 -17.04 8.59
N LEU A 221 37.14 -18.13 7.83
CA LEU A 221 35.97 -19.00 7.83
C LEU A 221 35.78 -19.65 9.21
N PHE A 222 36.85 -20.15 9.82
CA PHE A 222 36.81 -20.75 11.15
C PHE A 222 36.35 -19.74 12.20
N VAL A 223 36.99 -18.58 12.24
CA VAL A 223 36.65 -17.49 13.18
C VAL A 223 35.18 -17.07 12.98
N TYR A 224 34.74 -16.91 11.73
CA TYR A 224 33.33 -16.61 11.44
C TYR A 224 32.37 -17.65 12.04
N LEU A 225 32.62 -18.94 11.79
CA LEU A 225 31.77 -20.01 12.29
C LEU A 225 31.76 -20.07 13.82
N VAL A 226 32.92 -20.01 14.46
CA VAL A 226 33.04 -20.13 15.93
C VAL A 226 32.49 -18.90 16.64
N GLU A 227 32.88 -17.69 16.23
CA GLU A 227 32.45 -16.46 16.91
C GLU A 227 30.96 -16.17 16.77
N ASN A 228 30.34 -16.56 15.65
CA ASN A 228 28.91 -16.44 15.52
C ASN A 228 28.19 -17.59 16.25
N ALA A 229 28.72 -18.80 16.24
CA ALA A 229 28.16 -19.88 17.03
C ALA A 229 28.15 -19.56 18.53
N LYS A 230 29.18 -18.91 19.07
CA LYS A 230 29.23 -18.44 20.48
C LYS A 230 28.04 -17.56 20.86
N LYS A 231 27.47 -16.83 19.90
CA LYS A 231 26.29 -15.97 20.07
C LYS A 231 24.95 -16.71 19.88
N ALA A 232 24.99 -17.96 19.45
CA ALA A 232 23.81 -18.72 19.11
C ALA A 232 22.95 -19.01 20.34
N THR A 233 21.66 -18.83 20.19
CA THR A 233 20.61 -19.15 21.16
C THR A 233 19.66 -20.20 20.62
N ALA A 234 18.78 -20.74 21.46
CA ALA A 234 17.76 -21.69 21.02
C ALA A 234 16.86 -21.11 19.91
N SER A 235 16.62 -19.81 19.90
CA SER A 235 15.83 -19.14 18.86
C SER A 235 16.53 -19.05 17.51
N SER A 236 17.88 -19.05 17.49
CA SER A 236 18.68 -19.05 16.26
C SER A 236 18.59 -20.37 15.49
N ASN A 237 18.10 -21.43 16.13
CA ASN A 237 18.01 -22.77 15.57
C ASN A 237 16.56 -23.19 15.29
N SER A 238 15.67 -22.22 15.09
CA SER A 238 14.26 -22.48 14.84
C SER A 238 14.03 -23.21 13.52
N THR A 239 13.14 -24.19 13.53
CA THR A 239 12.62 -24.84 12.31
C THR A 239 11.47 -24.08 11.67
N SER A 240 11.03 -23.00 12.32
CA SER A 240 9.99 -22.11 11.78
C SER A 240 10.50 -21.21 10.67
N SER A 241 9.59 -20.65 9.90
CA SER A 241 9.94 -19.68 8.86
C SER A 241 10.74 -18.51 9.44
N PRO A 242 11.89 -18.12 8.83
CA PRO A 242 12.70 -16.99 9.30
C PRO A 242 11.97 -15.66 9.21
N ILE A 243 11.02 -15.57 8.32
CA ILE A 243 10.18 -14.39 8.10
C ILE A 243 8.72 -14.76 7.92
N ALA A 244 7.84 -13.82 8.23
CA ALA A 244 6.41 -13.95 8.03
C ALA A 244 5.80 -12.60 7.62
N MET A 245 4.65 -12.65 6.97
CA MET A 245 3.86 -11.43 6.76
C MET A 245 3.39 -10.92 8.11
N GLY A 246 3.74 -9.68 8.44
CA GLY A 246 3.42 -9.06 9.71
C GLY A 246 1.91 -8.88 9.92
N ASN A 247 1.50 -8.79 11.16
CA ASN A 247 0.09 -8.68 11.55
C ASN A 247 -0.43 -7.23 11.48
N THR A 248 0.06 -6.44 10.51
CA THR A 248 -0.46 -5.10 10.23
C THR A 248 -1.69 -5.16 9.35
N THR A 249 -2.60 -4.21 9.52
CA THR A 249 -3.73 -3.99 8.61
C THR A 249 -3.44 -2.74 7.79
N PRO A 250 -2.99 -2.88 6.54
CA PRO A 250 -2.68 -1.73 5.71
C PRO A 250 -3.97 -0.99 5.32
N THR A 251 -3.89 0.33 5.27
CA THR A 251 -4.97 1.24 4.89
C THR A 251 -4.52 2.15 3.76
N VAL A 252 -5.46 2.88 3.16
CA VAL A 252 -5.20 3.93 2.18
C VAL A 252 -5.45 5.28 2.83
N GLU A 253 -4.47 6.15 2.81
CA GLU A 253 -4.53 7.54 3.27
C GLU A 253 -4.28 8.48 2.08
N VAL A 254 -4.98 9.60 2.02
CA VAL A 254 -4.74 10.63 1.01
C VAL A 254 -3.73 11.65 1.53
N SER A 255 -2.69 11.92 0.77
CA SER A 255 -1.68 12.93 1.06
C SER A 255 -1.40 13.75 -0.21
N GLY A 256 -2.00 14.94 -0.30
CA GLY A 256 -1.98 15.75 -1.51
C GLY A 256 -2.57 14.99 -2.70
N SER A 257 -1.82 14.89 -3.78
CA SER A 257 -2.21 14.16 -5.00
C SER A 257 -1.87 12.66 -4.99
N ASN A 258 -1.54 12.11 -3.82
CA ASN A 258 -1.09 10.72 -3.71
C ASN A 258 -1.91 9.94 -2.68
N TYR A 259 -2.01 8.63 -2.91
CA TYR A 259 -2.35 7.66 -1.89
C TYR A 259 -1.09 7.20 -1.17
N ILE A 260 -1.15 7.12 0.16
CA ILE A 260 -0.16 6.46 1.02
C ILE A 260 -0.80 5.16 1.50
N VAL A 261 -0.24 4.05 1.06
CA VAL A 261 -0.77 2.70 1.31
C VAL A 261 0.12 1.96 2.30
N GLY A 262 -0.43 1.48 3.38
CA GLY A 262 0.30 0.78 4.44
C GLY A 262 -0.30 1.04 5.83
N PRO A 263 0.36 0.66 6.94
CA PRO A 263 1.69 0.05 6.99
C PRO A 263 1.70 -1.41 6.52
N PHE A 264 2.68 -1.77 5.72
CA PHE A 264 3.08 -3.14 5.50
C PHE A 264 4.22 -3.49 6.46
N LYS A 265 4.30 -4.73 6.86
CA LYS A 265 5.40 -5.24 7.69
C LYS A 265 5.73 -6.67 7.30
N ILE A 266 7.00 -6.99 7.32
CA ILE A 266 7.51 -8.35 7.22
C ILE A 266 8.25 -8.61 8.52
N ASP A 267 7.75 -9.51 9.33
CA ASP A 267 8.38 -9.85 10.61
C ASP A 267 9.59 -10.74 10.36
N LYS A 268 10.70 -10.44 11.04
CA LYS A 268 11.88 -11.28 11.12
C LYS A 268 11.76 -12.14 12.37
N ASN A 269 11.65 -13.45 12.19
CA ASN A 269 11.42 -14.40 13.28
C ASN A 269 12.72 -15.03 13.83
N ASN A 270 13.69 -15.27 12.94
CA ASN A 270 14.99 -15.84 13.27
C ASN A 270 16.02 -15.52 12.19
N ASP A 271 17.27 -15.96 12.38
CA ASP A 271 18.39 -15.66 11.49
C ASP A 271 18.66 -16.77 10.45
N THR A 272 17.77 -17.73 10.28
CA THR A 272 17.92 -18.75 9.23
C THR A 272 18.02 -18.07 7.85
N PRO A 273 19.02 -18.40 7.04
CA PRO A 273 19.16 -17.87 5.70
C PRO A 273 17.95 -18.20 4.82
N TYR A 274 17.53 -17.26 4.00
CA TYR A 274 16.38 -17.40 3.12
C TYR A 274 16.56 -16.64 1.81
N THR A 275 15.81 -17.04 0.80
CA THR A 275 15.59 -16.27 -0.42
C THR A 275 14.18 -15.71 -0.40
N ILE A 276 13.98 -14.48 -0.89
CA ILE A 276 12.67 -13.84 -0.90
C ILE A 276 12.44 -13.09 -2.20
N ASN A 277 11.23 -13.21 -2.71
CA ASN A 277 10.70 -12.42 -3.82
C ASN A 277 9.50 -11.62 -3.37
N PHE A 278 9.36 -10.43 -3.91
CA PHE A 278 8.25 -9.53 -3.65
C PHE A 278 7.50 -9.23 -4.94
N SER A 279 6.20 -9.09 -4.82
CA SER A 279 5.37 -8.56 -5.89
C SER A 279 4.32 -7.59 -5.35
N ILE A 280 4.09 -6.53 -6.10
CA ILE A 280 3.03 -5.56 -5.85
C ILE A 280 2.21 -5.49 -7.14
N THR A 281 0.95 -5.89 -7.04
CA THR A 281 0.06 -6.04 -8.20
C THR A 281 -1.27 -5.35 -7.96
N ASP A 282 -1.99 -5.06 -9.02
CA ASP A 282 -3.39 -4.65 -8.98
C ASP A 282 -4.33 -5.86 -8.81
N GLN A 283 -5.64 -5.61 -8.81
CA GLN A 283 -6.70 -6.63 -8.71
C GLN A 283 -6.68 -7.69 -9.82
N SER A 284 -6.07 -7.39 -10.96
CA SER A 284 -5.93 -8.31 -12.10
C SER A 284 -4.65 -9.13 -12.04
N GLY A 285 -3.75 -8.85 -11.09
CA GLY A 285 -2.43 -9.44 -10.99
C GLY A 285 -1.35 -8.71 -11.83
N LYS A 286 -1.69 -7.59 -12.48
CA LYS A 286 -0.73 -6.78 -13.24
C LYS A 286 0.23 -6.07 -12.28
N SER A 287 1.53 -6.11 -12.59
CA SER A 287 2.57 -5.48 -11.78
C SER A 287 2.43 -3.97 -11.73
N LEU A 288 2.60 -3.42 -10.52
CA LEU A 288 2.66 -1.99 -10.26
C LEU A 288 4.11 -1.46 -10.16
N ALA A 289 5.10 -2.23 -10.59
CA ALA A 289 6.50 -1.79 -10.62
C ALA A 289 6.65 -0.48 -11.43
N GLY A 290 7.37 0.49 -10.84
CA GLY A 290 7.55 1.82 -11.43
C GLY A 290 6.38 2.79 -11.21
N LYS A 291 5.28 2.37 -10.60
CA LYS A 291 4.07 3.17 -10.36
C LYS A 291 3.93 3.63 -8.90
N TYR A 292 4.83 3.22 -8.05
CA TYR A 292 4.88 3.60 -6.65
C TYR A 292 6.27 4.05 -6.23
N THR A 293 6.30 4.82 -5.15
CA THR A 293 7.53 5.16 -4.42
C THR A 293 7.51 4.46 -3.08
N LEU A 294 8.63 3.81 -2.71
CA LEU A 294 8.77 3.16 -1.42
C LEU A 294 9.05 4.18 -0.33
N LEU A 295 8.36 4.07 0.80
CA LEU A 295 8.52 4.92 1.97
C LEU A 295 8.89 4.08 3.19
N ASP A 296 9.71 4.63 4.08
CA ASP A 296 10.09 4.05 5.35
C ASP A 296 8.96 4.12 6.41
N SER A 297 9.28 3.75 7.64
CA SER A 297 8.35 3.79 8.78
C SER A 297 7.86 5.19 9.13
N ASN A 298 8.57 6.25 8.73
CA ASN A 298 8.22 7.64 8.94
C ASN A 298 7.45 8.26 7.75
N LYS A 299 7.06 7.42 6.79
CA LYS A 299 6.46 7.82 5.51
C LYS A 299 7.36 8.74 4.67
N SER A 300 8.66 8.68 4.88
CA SER A 300 9.68 9.38 4.10
C SER A 300 10.17 8.51 2.96
N GLN A 301 10.47 9.12 1.80
CA GLN A 301 11.01 8.37 0.67
C GLN A 301 12.35 7.72 1.04
N THR A 302 12.50 6.45 0.73
CA THR A 302 13.71 5.68 1.01
C THR A 302 14.34 5.11 -0.25
N SER A 303 15.67 4.99 -0.24
CA SER A 303 16.44 4.24 -1.24
C SER A 303 16.62 2.77 -0.87
N GLN A 304 16.15 2.35 0.32
CA GLN A 304 16.21 0.95 0.75
C GLN A 304 15.32 0.08 -0.14
N THR A 305 15.75 -1.15 -0.35
CA THR A 305 14.93 -2.18 -1.01
C THR A 305 13.94 -2.79 -0.02
N LEU A 306 12.92 -3.48 -0.52
CA LEU A 306 11.97 -4.22 0.33
C LEU A 306 12.68 -5.26 1.23
N ALA A 307 13.75 -5.88 0.74
CA ALA A 307 14.54 -6.82 1.53
C ALA A 307 15.25 -6.15 2.73
N GLN A 308 15.70 -4.92 2.57
CA GLN A 308 16.33 -4.14 3.64
C GLN A 308 15.32 -3.60 4.66
N LEU A 309 14.03 -3.55 4.29
CA LEU A 309 12.94 -3.11 5.17
C LEU A 309 12.31 -4.25 5.98
N VAL A 310 12.80 -5.49 5.85
CA VAL A 310 12.37 -6.62 6.69
C VAL A 310 12.60 -6.26 8.17
N GLY A 311 11.58 -6.48 8.99
CA GLY A 311 11.56 -6.10 10.41
C GLY A 311 10.97 -4.70 10.69
N SER A 312 10.81 -3.86 9.68
CA SER A 312 10.31 -2.49 9.81
C SER A 312 8.95 -2.32 9.10
N ASN A 313 8.19 -1.33 9.54
CA ASN A 313 7.03 -0.88 8.78
C ASN A 313 7.48 -0.11 7.55
N PHE A 314 6.75 -0.25 6.46
CA PHE A 314 6.95 0.54 5.24
C PHE A 314 5.61 0.87 4.57
N TYR A 315 5.65 1.84 3.69
CA TYR A 315 4.48 2.33 2.96
C TYR A 315 4.80 2.47 1.47
N LEU A 316 3.75 2.55 0.66
CA LEU A 316 3.83 2.82 -0.77
C LEU A 316 3.12 4.15 -1.05
N ARG A 317 3.77 5.06 -1.77
CA ARG A 317 3.16 6.28 -2.28
C ARG A 317 2.81 6.10 -3.75
N ILE A 318 1.53 6.24 -4.10
CA ILE A 318 1.01 6.01 -5.45
C ILE A 318 0.21 7.26 -5.87
N PRO A 319 0.47 7.88 -7.04
CA PRO A 319 -0.33 9.00 -7.52
C PRO A 319 -1.80 8.61 -7.71
N ILE A 320 -2.73 9.44 -7.25
CA ILE A 320 -4.18 9.23 -7.42
C ILE A 320 -4.53 9.14 -8.91
N SER A 321 -3.90 9.99 -9.74
CA SER A 321 -4.06 9.95 -11.19
C SER A 321 -3.71 8.60 -11.80
N THR A 322 -2.67 7.92 -11.30
CA THR A 322 -2.29 6.56 -11.74
C THR A 322 -3.37 5.54 -11.38
N VAL A 323 -3.87 5.60 -10.14
CA VAL A 323 -4.93 4.69 -9.68
C VAL A 323 -6.19 4.83 -10.54
N ASN A 324 -6.59 6.08 -10.81
CA ASN A 324 -7.81 6.36 -11.59
C ASN A 324 -7.63 6.02 -13.08
N SER A 325 -6.53 6.45 -13.72
CA SER A 325 -6.32 6.23 -15.15
C SER A 325 -6.17 4.74 -15.52
N GLU A 326 -5.67 3.92 -14.60
CA GLU A 326 -5.50 2.48 -14.80
C GLU A 326 -6.63 1.65 -14.18
N ASN A 327 -7.65 2.28 -13.60
CA ASN A 327 -8.77 1.63 -12.93
C ASN A 327 -8.32 0.62 -11.86
N ILE A 328 -7.34 1.01 -11.03
CA ILE A 328 -6.83 0.17 -9.94
C ILE A 328 -7.80 0.24 -8.77
N THR A 329 -8.48 -0.86 -8.48
CA THR A 329 -9.45 -0.95 -7.38
C THR A 329 -8.87 -1.54 -6.11
N SER A 330 -7.84 -2.38 -6.22
CA SER A 330 -7.07 -2.89 -5.07
C SER A 330 -5.61 -3.08 -5.43
N LEU A 331 -4.79 -3.10 -4.39
CA LEU A 331 -3.37 -3.42 -4.44
C LEU A 331 -3.13 -4.65 -3.58
N ARG A 332 -2.38 -5.61 -4.13
CA ARG A 332 -1.90 -6.78 -3.38
C ARG A 332 -0.38 -6.71 -3.26
N PHE A 333 0.10 -6.62 -2.03
CA PHE A 333 1.50 -6.86 -1.69
C PHE A 333 1.67 -8.33 -1.35
N SER A 334 2.58 -9.02 -2.03
CA SER A 334 2.86 -10.45 -1.80
C SER A 334 4.35 -10.67 -1.62
N MET A 335 4.67 -11.63 -0.80
CA MET A 335 6.02 -12.18 -0.65
C MET A 335 5.98 -13.70 -0.77
N ASN A 336 7.01 -14.27 -1.34
CA ASN A 336 7.26 -15.71 -1.35
C ASN A 336 8.76 -15.97 -1.34
N GLY A 337 9.14 -17.14 -0.91
CA GLY A 337 10.53 -17.52 -0.88
C GLY A 337 10.76 -18.89 -0.29
N ASN A 338 12.03 -19.21 -0.12
CA ASN A 338 12.46 -20.50 0.40
C ASN A 338 13.49 -20.28 1.50
N TYR A 339 13.51 -21.19 2.43
CA TYR A 339 14.54 -21.38 3.44
C TYR A 339 14.82 -22.86 3.61
N THR A 340 15.94 -23.16 4.23
CA THR A 340 16.32 -24.55 4.42
C THR A 340 16.32 -24.86 5.90
N ILE A 341 15.56 -25.87 6.29
CA ILE A 341 15.68 -26.43 7.63
C ILE A 341 16.84 -27.40 7.61
N THR A 342 17.80 -27.14 8.47
CA THR A 342 18.86 -28.10 8.74
C THR A 342 18.43 -28.97 9.91
N THR A 343 18.39 -30.26 9.68
CA THR A 343 18.18 -31.27 10.72
C THR A 343 19.48 -31.96 11.01
N ALA A 344 19.87 -32.00 12.28
CA ALA A 344 20.98 -32.80 12.71
C ALA A 344 20.46 -34.16 13.20
N THR A 345 20.86 -35.20 12.53
CA THR A 345 20.61 -36.58 13.00
C THR A 345 21.88 -37.09 13.64
N TYR A 346 21.73 -37.60 14.82
CA TYR A 346 22.82 -38.04 15.64
C TYR A 346 22.88 -39.55 15.67
N TRP A 347 24.08 -40.10 15.51
CA TRP A 347 24.27 -41.52 15.42
C TRP A 347 25.36 -41.98 16.42
N THR A 348 25.05 -42.98 17.20
CA THR A 348 25.98 -43.64 18.11
C THR A 348 25.92 -45.15 17.94
N LYS A 349 26.94 -45.85 18.34
CA LYS A 349 26.91 -47.32 18.38
C LYS A 349 26.18 -47.79 19.62
N SER A 350 25.17 -48.64 19.47
CA SER A 350 24.47 -49.21 20.61
C SER A 350 25.40 -50.11 21.44
N GLY A 351 25.41 -49.80 22.76
CA GLY A 351 26.19 -50.58 23.70
C GLY A 351 27.72 -50.33 23.70
N ASP A 352 28.22 -49.41 22.89
CA ASP A 352 29.64 -49.07 22.85
C ASP A 352 29.88 -47.57 22.78
N SER A 353 30.22 -46.95 23.90
CA SER A 353 30.47 -45.53 24.03
C SER A 353 31.89 -45.14 23.57
N THR A 354 32.73 -46.12 23.19
CA THR A 354 34.10 -45.84 22.73
C THR A 354 34.16 -45.57 21.22
N VAL A 355 33.08 -45.85 20.53
CA VAL A 355 32.95 -45.61 19.08
C VAL A 355 32.63 -44.17 18.80
N GLN A 356 33.26 -43.63 17.76
CA GLN A 356 33.05 -42.28 17.25
C GLN A 356 31.56 -41.96 17.04
N PRO A 357 30.98 -41.02 17.79
CA PRO A 357 29.68 -40.51 17.49
C PRO A 357 29.74 -39.58 16.27
N ILE A 358 28.72 -39.66 15.44
CA ILE A 358 28.61 -38.84 14.22
C ILE A 358 27.32 -38.04 14.19
N VAL A 359 27.37 -36.87 13.57
CA VAL A 359 26.22 -36.05 13.27
C VAL A 359 26.05 -35.96 11.76
N GLU A 360 24.82 -36.26 11.32
CA GLU A 360 24.41 -36.16 9.93
C GLU A 360 23.60 -34.88 9.74
N LEU A 361 23.97 -34.13 8.73
CA LEU A 361 23.21 -32.97 8.28
C LEU A 361 22.19 -33.35 7.23
N GLY A 362 20.94 -33.14 7.54
CA GLY A 362 19.87 -33.13 6.55
C GLY A 362 19.43 -31.70 6.26
N ARG A 363 19.31 -31.36 5.00
CA ARG A 363 18.75 -30.07 4.59
C ARG A 363 17.42 -30.28 3.87
N THR A 364 16.36 -29.73 4.44
CA THR A 364 15.02 -29.81 3.85
C THR A 364 14.60 -28.42 3.42
N PRO A 365 14.45 -28.16 2.12
CA PRO A 365 13.91 -26.90 1.65
C PRO A 365 12.47 -26.74 2.10
N LYS A 366 12.13 -25.56 2.54
CA LYS A 366 10.79 -25.13 2.93
C LYS A 366 10.45 -23.86 2.18
N ALA A 367 9.18 -23.70 1.83
CA ALA A 367 8.67 -22.49 1.24
C ALA A 367 7.88 -21.68 2.26
N PHE A 368 7.88 -20.38 2.08
CA PHE A 368 6.97 -19.46 2.78
C PHE A 368 6.30 -18.54 1.77
N SER A 369 5.12 -18.07 2.13
CA SER A 369 4.41 -17.06 1.36
C SER A 369 3.53 -16.24 2.29
N GLY A 370 3.19 -15.03 1.85
CA GLY A 370 2.25 -14.18 2.54
C GLY A 370 1.79 -13.06 1.63
N ASN A 371 0.61 -12.54 1.89
CA ASN A 371 0.11 -11.39 1.16
C ASN A 371 -0.77 -10.49 2.05
N LYS A 372 -0.90 -9.24 1.63
CA LYS A 372 -1.86 -8.26 2.15
C LYS A 372 -2.51 -7.58 0.96
N GLU A 373 -3.80 -7.38 1.06
CA GLU A 373 -4.57 -6.68 0.04
C GLU A 373 -5.19 -5.42 0.64
N VAL A 374 -5.21 -4.36 -0.15
CA VAL A 374 -5.77 -3.06 0.24
C VAL A 374 -6.63 -2.57 -0.91
N THR A 375 -7.85 -2.18 -0.59
CA THR A 375 -8.80 -1.65 -1.58
C THR A 375 -8.68 -0.13 -1.62
N PHE A 376 -8.57 0.43 -2.82
CA PHE A 376 -8.61 1.87 -3.02
C PHE A 376 -10.02 2.41 -2.85
N PRO A 377 -10.16 3.67 -2.39
CA PRO A 377 -11.46 4.31 -2.29
C PRO A 377 -12.17 4.38 -3.64
N LYS A 378 -13.48 4.16 -3.63
CA LYS A 378 -14.32 4.34 -4.80
C LYS A 378 -14.65 5.81 -4.98
N GLU A 379 -14.69 6.24 -6.23
CA GLU A 379 -15.20 7.56 -6.59
C GLU A 379 -16.66 7.67 -6.20
N GLY A 380 -17.03 8.86 -5.73
CA GLY A 380 -18.40 9.26 -5.53
C GLY A 380 -18.81 10.38 -6.47
N SER A 381 -20.01 10.88 -6.32
CA SER A 381 -20.46 12.04 -7.06
C SER A 381 -21.55 12.78 -6.32
N TYR A 382 -21.76 14.04 -6.70
CA TYR A 382 -22.90 14.84 -6.27
C TYR A 382 -23.47 15.61 -7.48
N ASN A 383 -24.71 16.08 -7.36
CA ASN A 383 -25.39 16.88 -8.36
C ASN A 383 -25.75 18.25 -7.79
N LEU A 384 -25.71 19.26 -8.64
CA LEU A 384 -26.28 20.57 -8.35
C LEU A 384 -27.57 20.73 -9.13
N LYS A 385 -28.65 21.06 -8.42
CA LYS A 385 -29.92 21.50 -8.96
C LYS A 385 -30.11 22.96 -8.60
N LEU A 386 -30.26 23.83 -9.58
CA LEU A 386 -30.65 25.20 -9.38
C LEU A 386 -32.13 25.35 -9.67
N ILE A 387 -32.85 26.07 -8.82
CA ILE A 387 -34.26 26.36 -8.98
C ILE A 387 -34.43 27.87 -8.97
N LYS A 388 -35.03 28.40 -10.02
CA LYS A 388 -35.36 29.82 -10.17
C LYS A 388 -36.80 30.07 -9.80
N VAL A 389 -37.06 31.01 -8.90
CA VAL A 389 -38.41 31.33 -8.41
C VAL A 389 -38.65 32.82 -8.35
N GLU A 390 -39.92 33.21 -8.26
CA GLU A 390 -40.33 34.56 -7.95
C GLU A 390 -40.07 34.88 -6.46
N GLN A 391 -39.64 36.08 -6.18
CA GLN A 391 -39.38 36.55 -4.81
C GLN A 391 -40.68 36.52 -3.99
N GLY A 392 -40.60 35.88 -2.83
CA GLY A 392 -41.75 35.70 -1.95
C GLY A 392 -42.76 34.62 -2.41
N ASN A 393 -42.59 34.03 -3.59
CA ASN A 393 -43.48 32.98 -4.13
C ASN A 393 -42.66 31.81 -4.69
N THR A 394 -42.23 30.92 -3.85
CA THR A 394 -41.35 29.78 -4.23
C THR A 394 -42.10 28.73 -5.10
N THR A 395 -43.42 28.82 -5.22
CA THR A 395 -44.19 27.93 -6.11
C THR A 395 -44.18 28.40 -7.57
N ASN A 396 -43.98 29.72 -7.79
CA ASN A 396 -43.86 30.27 -9.14
C ASN A 396 -42.43 30.06 -9.67
N LYS A 397 -42.29 29.06 -10.53
CA LYS A 397 -41.00 28.70 -11.17
C LYS A 397 -40.77 29.57 -12.39
N LEU A 398 -39.53 30.10 -12.55
CA LEU A 398 -39.22 31.06 -13.61
C LEU A 398 -38.35 30.42 -14.70
N GLN A 399 -38.91 30.32 -15.90
CA GLN A 399 -38.21 29.92 -17.12
C GLN A 399 -37.43 31.11 -17.70
N GLY A 400 -36.27 30.84 -18.36
CA GLY A 400 -35.57 31.83 -19.17
C GLY A 400 -34.49 32.61 -18.46
N ALA A 401 -34.23 32.36 -17.18
CA ALA A 401 -33.06 32.88 -16.49
C ALA A 401 -31.77 32.16 -16.95
N THR A 402 -30.74 32.92 -17.30
CA THR A 402 -29.45 32.33 -17.73
C THR A 402 -28.42 32.45 -16.63
N PHE A 403 -27.76 31.33 -16.35
CA PHE A 403 -26.71 31.22 -15.32
C PHE A 403 -25.39 30.73 -15.88
N ARG A 404 -24.31 31.33 -15.44
CA ARG A 404 -22.95 30.80 -15.57
C ARG A 404 -22.60 30.06 -14.29
N ILE A 405 -22.33 28.75 -14.40
CA ILE A 405 -22.04 27.88 -13.26
C ILE A 405 -20.65 27.29 -13.44
N THR A 406 -19.75 27.62 -12.50
CA THR A 406 -18.38 27.06 -12.46
C THR A 406 -18.30 26.02 -11.35
N SER A 407 -17.92 24.81 -11.71
CA SER A 407 -17.77 23.66 -10.81
C SER A 407 -16.41 22.99 -11.04
N PRO A 408 -16.01 21.96 -10.25
CA PRO A 408 -14.83 21.14 -10.56
C PRO A 408 -14.82 20.51 -11.95
N ASN A 409 -16.00 20.25 -12.53
CA ASN A 409 -16.12 19.73 -13.90
C ASN A 409 -15.92 20.80 -15.00
N GLY A 410 -15.70 22.06 -14.61
CA GLY A 410 -15.58 23.20 -15.53
C GLY A 410 -16.75 24.17 -15.42
N THR A 411 -16.86 25.08 -16.41
CA THR A 411 -17.88 26.11 -16.48
C THR A 411 -18.92 25.79 -17.54
N VAL A 412 -20.19 25.89 -17.17
CA VAL A 412 -21.33 25.76 -18.08
C VAL A 412 -22.16 27.03 -18.03
N THR A 413 -22.83 27.35 -19.15
CA THR A 413 -23.83 28.40 -19.21
C THR A 413 -25.15 27.78 -19.63
N GLU A 414 -26.13 27.84 -18.75
CA GLU A 414 -27.42 27.16 -18.91
C GLU A 414 -28.57 28.11 -18.63
N THR A 415 -29.72 27.83 -19.26
CA THR A 415 -30.96 28.62 -19.10
C THR A 415 -31.99 27.77 -18.40
N THR A 416 -32.73 28.35 -17.44
CA THR A 416 -33.76 27.63 -16.70
C THR A 416 -34.90 27.15 -17.63
N SER A 417 -35.25 25.88 -17.46
CA SER A 417 -36.32 25.19 -18.17
C SER A 417 -37.72 25.73 -17.82
N SER A 418 -38.76 25.20 -18.42
CA SER A 418 -40.16 25.49 -18.06
C SER A 418 -40.52 25.24 -16.61
N ASN A 419 -39.76 24.35 -15.93
CA ASN A 419 -39.88 24.10 -14.50
C ASN A 419 -39.00 25.01 -13.63
N GLY A 420 -38.34 26.01 -14.22
CA GLY A 420 -37.43 26.90 -13.54
C GLY A 420 -36.13 26.24 -13.09
N GLU A 421 -35.72 25.13 -13.69
CA GLU A 421 -34.62 24.28 -13.22
C GLU A 421 -33.41 24.24 -14.17
N ILE A 422 -32.22 24.19 -13.58
CA ILE A 422 -30.95 23.77 -14.21
C ILE A 422 -30.39 22.63 -13.39
N ASN A 423 -29.88 21.57 -14.05
CA ASN A 423 -29.25 20.44 -13.41
C ASN A 423 -27.82 20.32 -13.94
N VAL A 424 -26.83 20.33 -13.01
CA VAL A 424 -25.39 20.19 -13.31
C VAL A 424 -24.87 18.96 -12.60
N GLY A 425 -24.23 18.07 -13.32
CA GLY A 425 -23.64 16.87 -12.76
C GLY A 425 -23.88 15.61 -13.60
N PRO A 426 -23.39 14.45 -13.14
CA PRO A 426 -22.70 14.24 -11.85
C PRO A 426 -21.33 14.93 -11.77
N ILE A 427 -21.00 15.52 -10.62
CA ILE A 427 -19.70 16.09 -10.30
C ILE A 427 -18.92 15.04 -9.51
N THR A 428 -17.81 14.55 -10.07
CA THR A 428 -17.04 13.44 -9.50
C THR A 428 -16.30 13.84 -8.24
N ILE A 429 -16.30 12.96 -7.23
CA ILE A 429 -15.49 13.07 -6.01
C ILE A 429 -14.45 11.95 -6.00
N ASN A 430 -13.18 12.31 -6.10
CA ASN A 430 -12.06 11.37 -6.06
C ASN A 430 -11.01 11.73 -4.99
N THR A 431 -11.25 12.79 -4.23
CA THR A 431 -10.42 13.23 -3.11
C THR A 431 -11.29 13.85 -2.02
N PRO A 432 -10.92 13.74 -0.74
CA PRO A 432 -11.56 14.51 0.32
C PRO A 432 -11.16 15.99 0.23
N GLY A 433 -11.84 16.84 0.99
CA GLY A 433 -11.57 18.26 1.04
C GLY A 433 -12.80 19.08 0.69
N THR A 434 -12.61 20.27 0.11
CA THR A 434 -13.71 21.18 -0.25
C THR A 434 -13.65 21.55 -1.73
N ASP A 435 -14.82 21.56 -2.38
CA ASP A 435 -15.00 22.20 -3.67
C ASP A 435 -15.75 23.52 -3.51
N THR A 436 -15.54 24.44 -4.43
CA THR A 436 -16.34 25.65 -4.54
C THR A 436 -17.07 25.64 -5.87
N ILE A 437 -18.40 25.78 -5.81
CA ILE A 437 -19.23 26.02 -6.97
C ILE A 437 -19.61 27.50 -6.97
N THR A 438 -19.37 28.18 -8.09
CA THR A 438 -19.76 29.58 -8.27
C THR A 438 -20.94 29.64 -9.23
N ILE A 439 -22.03 30.30 -8.82
CA ILE A 439 -23.28 30.42 -9.57
C ILE A 439 -23.55 31.91 -9.80
N GLU A 440 -23.55 32.34 -11.03
CA GLU A 440 -23.78 33.73 -11.42
C GLU A 440 -25.00 33.80 -12.38
N GLU A 441 -25.99 34.58 -12.00
CA GLU A 441 -27.08 34.90 -12.92
C GLU A 441 -26.60 35.96 -13.91
N THR A 442 -26.48 35.58 -15.18
CA THR A 442 -26.06 36.48 -16.26
C THR A 442 -27.23 37.23 -16.84
N GLN A 443 -28.41 36.61 -16.91
CA GLN A 443 -29.61 37.21 -17.43
C GLN A 443 -30.84 36.78 -16.61
N ALA A 444 -31.65 37.75 -16.18
CA ALA A 444 -32.94 37.49 -15.55
C ALA A 444 -33.98 37.02 -16.59
N PRO A 445 -35.06 36.32 -16.16
CA PRO A 445 -36.20 36.03 -17.01
C PRO A 445 -36.91 37.29 -17.45
N ASP A 446 -37.59 37.25 -18.59
CA ASP A 446 -38.39 38.36 -19.07
C ASP A 446 -39.44 38.78 -18.02
N GLY A 447 -39.54 40.09 -17.76
CA GLY A 447 -40.45 40.66 -16.77
C GLY A 447 -39.95 40.60 -15.32
N TYR A 448 -38.69 40.15 -15.07
CA TYR A 448 -38.10 40.08 -13.73
C TYR A 448 -36.78 40.83 -13.66
N GLU A 449 -36.46 41.33 -12.48
CA GLU A 449 -35.15 41.89 -12.14
C GLU A 449 -34.37 40.97 -11.19
N LYS A 450 -33.04 41.00 -11.29
CA LYS A 450 -32.18 40.21 -10.42
C LYS A 450 -32.25 40.75 -8.98
N VAL A 451 -32.46 39.83 -8.03
CA VAL A 451 -32.33 40.13 -6.58
C VAL A 451 -30.86 39.97 -6.15
N ILE A 452 -30.16 38.95 -6.68
CA ILE A 452 -28.74 38.74 -6.38
C ILE A 452 -27.86 39.57 -7.33
N THR A 453 -26.90 40.29 -6.76
CA THR A 453 -26.03 41.20 -7.53
C THR A 453 -24.59 40.70 -7.65
N ALA A 454 -24.23 39.65 -6.92
CA ALA A 454 -22.91 39.01 -6.96
C ALA A 454 -23.07 37.49 -7.09
N PRO A 455 -22.08 36.78 -7.60
CA PRO A 455 -22.13 35.32 -7.71
C PRO A 455 -22.34 34.66 -6.33
N ILE A 456 -23.15 33.60 -6.29
CA ILE A 456 -23.33 32.74 -5.12
C ILE A 456 -22.18 31.73 -5.08
N ASN A 457 -21.50 31.63 -3.94
CA ASN A 457 -20.45 30.64 -3.71
C ASN A 457 -20.98 29.53 -2.80
N VAL A 458 -21.05 28.31 -3.34
CA VAL A 458 -21.41 27.10 -2.60
C VAL A 458 -20.13 26.32 -2.29
N GLN A 459 -19.82 26.17 -1.01
CA GLN A 459 -18.74 25.31 -0.54
C GLN A 459 -19.29 23.92 -0.28
N VAL A 460 -18.71 22.92 -0.94
CA VAL A 460 -19.08 21.50 -0.82
C VAL A 460 -18.00 20.78 -0.07
N THR A 461 -18.33 20.19 1.08
CA THR A 461 -17.38 19.36 1.88
C THR A 461 -17.47 17.92 1.44
N LYS A 462 -16.29 17.34 1.13
CA LYS A 462 -16.15 15.96 0.65
C LYS A 462 -15.37 15.15 1.67
N THR A 463 -15.83 13.94 1.96
CA THR A 463 -15.21 13.02 2.93
C THR A 463 -15.09 11.63 2.34
N LEU A 464 -14.19 10.82 2.92
CA LEU A 464 -14.11 9.39 2.68
C LEU A 464 -14.90 8.68 3.78
N SER A 465 -15.94 7.95 3.40
CA SER A 465 -16.77 7.15 4.31
C SER A 465 -17.01 5.77 3.72
N SER A 466 -16.75 4.72 4.52
CA SER A 466 -16.94 3.32 4.09
C SER A 466 -16.28 3.01 2.73
N ASN A 467 -15.04 3.47 2.58
CA ASN A 467 -14.23 3.29 1.35
C ASN A 467 -14.85 3.89 0.07
N THR A 468 -15.69 4.90 0.21
CA THR A 468 -16.29 5.65 -0.91
C THR A 468 -16.22 7.13 -0.60
N TYR A 469 -15.86 7.94 -1.59
CA TYR A 469 -15.92 9.39 -1.46
C TYR A 469 -17.35 9.86 -1.52
N THR A 470 -17.76 10.69 -0.58
CA THR A 470 -19.12 11.22 -0.48
C THR A 470 -19.09 12.71 -0.18
N MET A 471 -20.13 13.41 -0.63
CA MET A 471 -20.42 14.74 -0.13
C MET A 471 -21.01 14.62 1.28
N SER A 472 -20.40 15.32 2.23
CA SER A 472 -20.87 15.34 3.63
C SER A 472 -21.68 16.58 3.98
N ASN A 473 -21.44 17.70 3.30
CA ASN A 473 -22.15 18.95 3.51
C ASN A 473 -22.01 19.88 2.31
N ALA A 474 -22.97 20.84 2.16
CA ALA A 474 -22.85 21.97 1.27
C ALA A 474 -23.50 23.21 1.89
N VAL A 475 -22.82 24.35 1.79
CA VAL A 475 -23.27 25.63 2.37
C VAL A 475 -22.99 26.79 1.40
N ILE A 476 -23.83 27.84 1.44
CA ILE A 476 -23.53 29.11 0.78
C ILE A 476 -22.60 29.90 1.71
N THR A 477 -21.42 30.30 1.22
CA THR A 477 -20.41 31.00 2.01
C THR A 477 -20.54 32.53 1.96
N ASN A 478 -21.24 33.06 0.96
CA ASN A 478 -21.53 34.48 0.77
C ASN A 478 -23.04 34.71 0.67
N THR A 479 -23.75 34.48 1.77
CA THR A 479 -25.23 34.55 1.80
C THR A 479 -25.71 35.88 1.22
N GLN A 480 -26.62 35.81 0.25
CA GLN A 480 -27.29 36.95 -0.36
C GLN A 480 -28.80 36.82 -0.16
N THR A 481 -29.47 37.94 0.04
CA THR A 481 -30.93 37.95 0.05
C THR A 481 -31.45 37.38 -1.26
N GLY A 482 -32.49 36.52 -1.23
CA GLY A 482 -33.03 35.88 -2.41
C GLY A 482 -32.26 34.63 -2.86
N SER A 483 -31.35 34.10 -2.03
CA SER A 483 -30.72 32.80 -2.26
C SER A 483 -30.88 31.89 -1.05
N SER A 484 -31.10 30.59 -1.30
CA SER A 484 -31.17 29.56 -0.27
C SER A 484 -30.60 28.25 -0.78
N ILE A 485 -30.22 27.35 0.15
CA ILE A 485 -29.64 26.06 -0.15
C ILE A 485 -30.32 24.97 0.68
N SER A 486 -30.48 23.80 0.07
CA SER A 486 -30.85 22.57 0.76
C SER A 486 -30.06 21.40 0.19
N VAL A 487 -29.83 20.37 1.01
CA VAL A 487 -29.09 19.15 0.62
C VAL A 487 -29.96 17.94 0.90
N SER A 488 -30.09 17.08 -0.09
CA SER A 488 -30.81 15.81 0.03
C SER A 488 -30.01 14.70 -0.65
N GLY A 489 -29.46 13.78 0.16
CA GLY A 489 -28.54 12.76 -0.33
C GLY A 489 -27.31 13.37 -0.99
N SER A 490 -27.07 13.03 -2.27
CA SER A 490 -25.97 13.59 -3.07
C SER A 490 -26.40 14.77 -3.94
N THR A 491 -27.58 15.37 -3.71
CA THR A 491 -28.06 16.51 -4.49
C THR A 491 -28.07 17.78 -3.65
N ILE A 492 -27.42 18.80 -4.17
CA ILE A 492 -27.45 20.18 -3.66
C ILE A 492 -28.51 20.92 -4.43
N THR A 493 -29.48 21.50 -3.77
CA THR A 493 -30.48 22.38 -4.40
C THR A 493 -30.23 23.82 -3.97
N VAL A 494 -29.97 24.68 -4.93
CA VAL A 494 -29.82 26.14 -4.70
C VAL A 494 -31.06 26.80 -5.33
N THR A 495 -31.81 27.53 -4.50
CA THR A 495 -32.97 28.32 -4.95
C THR A 495 -32.54 29.77 -5.07
N VAL A 496 -32.90 30.41 -6.20
CA VAL A 496 -32.56 31.79 -6.50
C VAL A 496 -33.85 32.54 -6.86
N GLU A 497 -34.08 33.64 -6.19
CA GLU A 497 -35.26 34.47 -6.40
C GLU A 497 -34.96 35.59 -7.40
N ASN A 498 -36.00 35.97 -8.21
CA ASN A 498 -36.05 37.24 -8.92
C ASN A 498 -37.33 37.99 -8.58
N LYS A 499 -37.18 39.27 -8.57
CA LYS A 499 -38.29 40.17 -8.26
C LYS A 499 -39.09 40.47 -9.55
N LEU A 500 -40.40 40.29 -9.50
CA LEU A 500 -41.28 40.69 -10.57
C LEU A 500 -41.13 42.17 -10.83
N ILE A 501 -40.84 42.55 -12.04
CA ILE A 501 -40.98 43.94 -12.48
C ILE A 501 -42.48 44.15 -12.63
N PRO A 502 -43.10 45.06 -11.83
CA PRO A 502 -44.52 45.30 -11.98
C PRO A 502 -44.80 45.75 -13.40
N LYS A 503 -45.77 45.14 -14.04
CA LYS A 503 -46.26 45.60 -15.34
C LYS A 503 -46.71 47.04 -15.17
N ASP A 504 -46.23 47.91 -16.05
CA ASP A 504 -46.46 49.34 -15.97
C ASP A 504 -47.93 49.65 -15.69
N SER A 505 -48.18 50.27 -14.53
CA SER A 505 -49.41 50.95 -14.30
C SER A 505 -49.40 52.16 -15.22
N GLU A 506 -50.42 52.35 -16.00
CA GLU A 506 -50.51 53.47 -16.92
C GLU A 506 -51.43 54.51 -16.35
N TYR A 507 -51.15 55.79 -16.62
CA TYR A 507 -52.07 56.86 -16.36
C TYR A 507 -52.21 57.72 -17.57
N ASN A 508 -53.37 58.44 -17.66
CA ASN A 508 -53.65 59.34 -18.72
C ASN A 508 -53.80 60.76 -18.20
N LEU A 509 -53.22 61.74 -18.92
CA LEU A 509 -53.39 63.14 -18.64
C LEU A 509 -54.51 63.69 -19.54
N LYS A 510 -55.50 64.30 -18.90
CA LYS A 510 -56.54 65.06 -19.60
C LYS A 510 -56.36 66.53 -19.24
N LEU A 511 -56.12 67.35 -20.24
CA LEU A 511 -56.09 68.80 -20.14
C LEU A 511 -57.40 69.33 -20.69
N VAL A 512 -57.99 70.31 -19.98
CA VAL A 512 -59.25 70.98 -20.44
C VAL A 512 -59.02 72.48 -20.42
N LYS A 513 -59.11 73.11 -21.56
CA LYS A 513 -59.03 74.55 -21.70
C LYS A 513 -60.43 75.17 -21.55
N VAL A 514 -60.57 76.18 -20.67
CA VAL A 514 -61.81 76.87 -20.37
C VAL A 514 -61.61 78.36 -20.42
N GLU A 515 -62.72 79.14 -20.57
CA GLU A 515 -62.71 80.57 -20.46
C GLU A 515 -62.50 81.01 -19.04
N GLN A 516 -61.69 82.05 -18.84
CA GLN A 516 -61.46 82.59 -17.53
C GLN A 516 -62.77 83.03 -16.83
N GLY A 517 -62.97 82.49 -15.63
CA GLY A 517 -64.20 82.75 -14.85
C GLY A 517 -65.44 81.89 -15.27
N ASN A 518 -65.36 81.09 -16.32
CA ASN A 518 -66.44 80.22 -16.75
C ASN A 518 -65.91 78.81 -17.15
N THR A 519 -65.84 77.90 -16.24
CA THR A 519 -65.29 76.54 -16.42
C THR A 519 -66.22 75.66 -17.27
N SER A 520 -67.52 76.07 -17.50
CA SER A 520 -68.45 75.37 -18.37
C SER A 520 -68.23 75.67 -19.86
N LYS A 521 -67.61 76.82 -20.18
CA LYS A 521 -67.28 77.16 -21.56
C LYS A 521 -65.94 76.61 -21.98
N LYS A 522 -65.97 75.53 -22.72
CA LYS A 522 -64.76 74.85 -23.23
C LYS A 522 -64.26 75.57 -24.48
N LEU A 523 -62.92 75.68 -24.60
CA LEU A 523 -62.29 76.43 -25.68
C LEU A 523 -61.50 75.53 -26.60
N GLN A 524 -61.94 75.44 -27.86
CA GLN A 524 -61.27 74.76 -28.98
C GLN A 524 -60.15 75.66 -29.54
N GLY A 525 -59.08 75.05 -30.06
CA GLY A 525 -58.04 75.73 -30.83
C GLY A 525 -56.88 76.31 -30.02
N ALA A 526 -56.85 76.11 -28.70
CA ALA A 526 -55.66 76.44 -27.92
C ALA A 526 -54.56 75.39 -28.16
N GLU A 527 -53.34 75.83 -28.45
CA GLU A 527 -52.16 74.91 -28.63
C GLU A 527 -51.34 74.87 -27.35
N PHE A 528 -50.98 73.66 -26.96
CA PHE A 528 -50.17 73.39 -25.77
C PHE A 528 -48.94 72.55 -26.12
N ARG A 529 -47.81 72.95 -25.61
CA ARG A 529 -46.61 72.10 -25.54
C ARG A 529 -46.65 71.39 -24.18
N ILE A 530 -46.59 70.07 -24.25
CA ILE A 530 -46.71 69.23 -23.08
C ILE A 530 -45.48 68.34 -23.08
N ASN A 531 -44.63 68.46 -22.03
CA ASN A 531 -43.46 67.64 -21.81
C ASN A 531 -43.79 66.63 -20.70
N SER A 532 -43.78 65.34 -21.03
CA SER A 532 -44.11 64.22 -20.16
C SER A 532 -42.96 63.20 -20.14
N PRO A 533 -42.96 62.17 -19.27
CA PRO A 533 -42.01 61.08 -19.31
C PRO A 533 -41.95 60.33 -20.65
N THR A 534 -42.99 60.39 -21.45
CA THR A 534 -43.03 59.78 -22.79
C THR A 534 -42.52 60.69 -23.90
N GLY A 535 -42.05 61.88 -23.54
CA GLY A 535 -41.48 62.89 -24.43
C GLY A 535 -42.35 64.15 -24.55
N GLU A 536 -41.93 65.09 -25.42
CA GLU A 536 -42.59 66.35 -25.67
C GLU A 536 -43.55 66.20 -26.86
N VAL A 537 -44.74 66.70 -26.66
CA VAL A 537 -45.76 66.75 -27.72
C VAL A 537 -46.40 68.13 -27.76
N THR A 538 -46.74 68.59 -28.94
CA THR A 538 -47.56 69.78 -29.15
C THR A 538 -48.91 69.36 -29.67
N GLN A 539 -50.00 69.73 -28.98
CA GLN A 539 -51.35 69.38 -29.35
C GLN A 539 -52.29 70.56 -29.20
N THR A 540 -53.33 70.52 -29.99
CA THR A 540 -54.37 71.57 -30.01
C THR A 540 -55.65 71.02 -29.38
N THR A 541 -56.35 71.83 -28.55
CA THR A 541 -57.59 71.44 -27.91
C THR A 541 -58.68 71.20 -28.98
N ASN A 542 -59.39 70.09 -28.86
CA ASN A 542 -60.48 69.67 -29.72
C ASN A 542 -61.79 70.53 -29.48
N ALA A 543 -62.89 70.19 -30.15
CA ALA A 543 -64.18 70.86 -30.01
C ALA A 543 -64.76 70.87 -28.56
N SER A 544 -64.36 69.91 -27.73
CA SER A 544 -64.65 69.84 -26.29
C SER A 544 -63.64 70.57 -25.41
N GLY A 545 -62.69 71.32 -26.00
CA GLY A 545 -61.65 72.01 -25.31
C GLY A 545 -60.62 71.11 -24.67
N GLU A 546 -60.47 69.85 -25.14
CA GLU A 546 -59.70 68.81 -24.48
C GLU A 546 -58.43 68.38 -25.27
N ILE A 547 -57.37 68.05 -24.55
CA ILE A 547 -56.22 67.29 -25.01
C ILE A 547 -56.08 66.08 -24.11
N ASN A 548 -55.89 64.94 -24.70
CA ASN A 548 -55.60 63.68 -23.96
C ASN A 548 -54.21 63.17 -24.33
N ILE A 549 -53.37 62.94 -23.31
CA ILE A 549 -52.03 62.41 -23.45
C ILE A 549 -51.98 61.09 -22.68
N GLY A 550 -51.47 60.07 -23.30
CA GLY A 550 -51.32 58.75 -22.72
C GLY A 550 -51.70 57.62 -23.62
N PRO A 551 -51.53 56.39 -23.17
CA PRO A 551 -51.13 56.03 -21.81
C PRO A 551 -49.66 56.40 -21.51
N ILE A 552 -49.34 56.86 -20.27
CA ILE A 552 -48.00 57.11 -19.75
C ILE A 552 -47.68 55.97 -18.79
N ALA A 553 -46.65 55.19 -19.10
CA ALA A 553 -46.25 54.04 -18.29
C ALA A 553 -45.60 54.46 -16.96
N VAL A 554 -45.97 53.77 -15.87
CA VAL A 554 -45.35 53.91 -14.54
C VAL A 554 -44.25 52.88 -14.41
N THR A 555 -43.02 53.25 -14.76
CA THR A 555 -41.86 52.31 -14.78
C THR A 555 -41.13 52.21 -13.42
N ALA A 556 -41.42 53.12 -12.48
CA ALA A 556 -40.84 53.13 -11.14
C ALA A 556 -41.72 53.87 -10.13
N THR A 557 -41.58 53.58 -8.84
CA THR A 557 -42.17 54.42 -7.77
C THR A 557 -41.51 55.80 -7.73
N GLY A 558 -42.28 56.85 -7.45
CA GLY A 558 -41.75 58.19 -7.39
C GLY A 558 -42.71 59.26 -7.86
N THR A 559 -42.23 60.36 -8.38
CA THR A 559 -43.03 61.49 -8.86
C THR A 559 -42.64 61.82 -10.29
N ASP A 560 -43.59 61.85 -11.21
CA ASP A 560 -43.40 62.44 -12.54
C ASP A 560 -43.84 63.91 -12.53
N THR A 561 -43.05 64.72 -13.18
CA THR A 561 -43.41 66.10 -13.42
C THR A 561 -43.77 66.27 -14.88
N ILE A 562 -44.99 66.71 -15.12
CA ILE A 562 -45.49 67.06 -16.46
C ILE A 562 -45.53 68.58 -16.54
N THR A 563 -44.85 69.15 -17.51
CA THR A 563 -44.86 70.56 -17.77
C THR A 563 -45.80 70.87 -18.93
N ILE A 564 -46.71 71.78 -18.70
CA ILE A 564 -47.76 72.17 -19.67
C ILE A 564 -47.66 73.66 -19.96
N GLU A 565 -47.35 74.04 -21.15
CA GLU A 565 -47.26 75.43 -21.61
C GLU A 565 -48.23 75.70 -22.76
N GLU A 566 -49.08 76.70 -22.62
CA GLU A 566 -49.89 77.17 -23.72
C GLU A 566 -49.01 77.95 -24.71
N THR A 567 -48.84 77.45 -25.92
CA THR A 567 -48.02 78.11 -26.97
C THR A 567 -48.85 79.08 -27.80
N LYS A 568 -50.15 78.77 -27.99
CA LYS A 568 -51.11 79.65 -28.75
C LYS A 568 -52.49 79.66 -28.08
N ALA A 569 -53.04 80.84 -27.87
CA ALA A 569 -54.43 80.97 -27.41
C ALA A 569 -55.44 80.66 -28.50
N PRO A 570 -56.70 80.23 -28.15
CA PRO A 570 -57.75 80.08 -29.10
C PRO A 570 -58.12 81.44 -29.77
N ASP A 571 -58.64 81.37 -30.98
CA ASP A 571 -59.10 82.59 -31.71
C ASP A 571 -60.09 83.39 -30.87
N GLY A 572 -59.83 84.75 -30.73
CA GLY A 572 -60.62 85.66 -29.92
C GLY A 572 -60.32 85.66 -28.45
N TYR A 573 -59.27 85.04 -28.00
CA TYR A 573 -58.79 85.02 -26.62
C TYR A 573 -57.29 85.40 -26.52
N GLU A 574 -56.94 85.95 -25.44
CA GLU A 574 -55.49 86.26 -25.14
C GLU A 574 -54.85 85.16 -24.28
N LYS A 575 -53.59 84.94 -24.55
CA LYS A 575 -52.81 83.99 -23.76
C LYS A 575 -52.58 84.55 -22.31
N ASN A 576 -52.91 83.75 -21.29
CA ASN A 576 -52.61 84.07 -19.96
C ASN A 576 -51.10 83.93 -19.72
N ASN A 577 -50.30 84.96 -19.50
CA ASN A 577 -48.82 85.00 -19.37
C ASN A 577 -48.31 84.22 -18.15
N ASN A 578 -49.20 83.69 -17.28
CA ASN A 578 -48.86 82.88 -16.13
C ASN A 578 -49.12 81.37 -16.37
N SER A 579 -49.07 80.92 -17.61
CA SER A 579 -49.61 79.63 -18.03
C SER A 579 -48.60 78.49 -18.14
N THR A 580 -47.51 78.51 -17.44
CA THR A 580 -46.68 77.32 -17.24
C THR A 580 -47.19 76.57 -16.00
N ASN A 581 -47.94 75.52 -16.17
CA ASN A 581 -48.45 74.70 -15.09
C ASN A 581 -47.57 73.44 -14.96
N ASN A 582 -46.99 73.26 -13.82
CA ASN A 582 -46.35 71.98 -13.46
C ASN A 582 -47.37 71.12 -12.73
N SER A 583 -47.70 69.98 -13.32
CA SER A 583 -48.50 68.97 -12.66
C SER A 583 -47.59 67.87 -12.18
N THR A 584 -47.67 67.53 -10.90
CA THR A 584 -46.95 66.39 -10.31
C THR A 584 -47.89 65.23 -10.10
N SER A 585 -47.54 64.07 -10.62
CA SER A 585 -48.25 62.82 -10.38
C SER A 585 -47.43 61.93 -9.43
N ASN A 586 -47.99 61.59 -8.27
CA ASN A 586 -47.42 60.61 -7.38
C ASN A 586 -47.67 59.17 -7.92
N LYS A 587 -46.61 58.45 -8.12
CA LYS A 587 -46.67 57.06 -8.59
C LYS A 587 -46.62 56.13 -7.38
N SER A 588 -47.58 55.23 -7.24
CA SER A 588 -47.51 54.07 -6.37
C SER A 588 -47.75 52.82 -7.20
N ILE A 589 -46.82 51.89 -7.12
CA ILE A 589 -47.02 50.55 -7.64
C ILE A 589 -47.77 49.80 -6.55
N ARG A 590 -48.96 49.30 -6.81
CA ARG A 590 -49.63 48.35 -5.90
C ARG A 590 -48.99 46.97 -6.11
N GLU A 591 -48.46 46.37 -5.01
CA GLU A 591 -48.05 44.98 -4.95
C GLU A 591 -49.21 44.04 -5.27
#